data_e3c1588ba58de125cea7b42a92ae3974
#
_entry.id   e3c1588ba58de125cea7b42a92ae3974
#
_cell.length_a   1.000
_cell.length_b   1.000
_cell.length_c   1.000
_cell.angle_alpha   90.00
_cell.angle_beta   90.00
_cell.angle_gamma   90.00
#
_symmetry.space_group_name_H-M   'P 1'
#
loop_
_entity.id
_entity.type
_entity.pdbx_description
1 polymer ?
#
loop_
_entity_poly.entity_id
_entity_poly.type
_entity_poly.pdbx_seq_one_letter_code
_entity_poly.pdbx_strand_id
1 'polypeptide(L)'
;MLDLAVWLKQNGFRADQVQAFLPSPMATATAMYHSGKNPLRKVTHTSEDVVTPKGLRVRRLHKAFLRYHDAENWPTLREALKRMGRADLIGNSKRHLVPTYQPAGTGKQGEGARRPEKYQKFRTQHTGLPPPANAKDKKLRKPVAGRRP
;
A
#
# COMPACT_ATOMS: atom_id res chain seq x y z
N MET A 1 -5.74 14.39 4.22
CA MET A 1 -5.53 13.02 4.77
C MET A 1 -5.17 13.00 6.24
N LEU A 2 -4.25 13.85 6.71
CA LEU A 2 -3.91 13.91 8.13
C LEU A 2 -5.14 14.18 9.01
N ASP A 3 -5.92 15.21 8.68
CA ASP A 3 -7.11 15.58 9.45
C ASP A 3 -8.14 14.44 9.50
N LEU A 4 -8.31 13.74 8.38
CA LEU A 4 -9.16 12.56 8.34
C LEU A 4 -8.64 11.44 9.26
N ALA A 5 -7.32 11.19 9.27
CA ALA A 5 -6.73 10.18 10.16
C ALA A 5 -6.91 10.54 11.65
N VAL A 6 -6.75 11.81 11.98
CA VAL A 6 -7.00 12.33 13.35
C VAL A 6 -8.46 12.15 13.72
N TRP A 7 -9.37 12.54 12.83
CA TRP A 7 -10.81 12.37 13.04
C TRP A 7 -11.20 10.91 13.25
N LEU A 8 -10.70 10.00 12.39
CA LEU A 8 -10.93 8.56 12.52
C LEU A 8 -10.48 8.06 13.89
N LYS A 9 -9.29 8.47 14.34
CA LYS A 9 -8.78 8.06 15.64
C LYS A 9 -9.61 8.59 16.80
N GLN A 10 -9.99 9.85 16.76
CA GLN A 10 -10.81 10.49 17.80
C GLN A 10 -12.18 9.81 17.95
N ASN A 11 -12.76 9.37 16.85
CA ASN A 11 -14.03 8.67 16.81
C ASN A 11 -13.91 7.14 16.94
N GLY A 12 -12.72 6.60 17.15
CA GLY A 12 -12.50 5.17 17.36
C GLY A 12 -12.62 4.28 16.11
N PHE A 13 -12.68 4.88 14.92
CA PHE A 13 -12.77 4.12 13.67
C PHE A 13 -11.41 3.59 13.23
N ARG A 14 -11.38 2.35 12.77
CA ARG A 14 -10.21 1.71 12.15
C ARG A 14 -10.58 1.25 10.76
N ALA A 15 -9.84 1.69 9.75
CA ALA A 15 -10.05 1.21 8.40
C ALA A 15 -9.33 -0.13 8.20
N ASP A 16 -10.07 -1.21 8.07
CA ASP A 16 -9.52 -2.56 7.88
C ASP A 16 -8.94 -2.69 6.47
N GLN A 17 -9.65 -2.17 5.49
CA GLN A 17 -9.25 -2.22 4.09
C GLN A 17 -9.13 -0.82 3.50
N VAL A 18 -7.94 -0.47 3.03
CA VAL A 18 -7.68 0.81 2.36
C VAL A 18 -7.06 0.52 1.00
N GLN A 19 -7.73 0.97 -0.05
CA GLN A 19 -7.27 0.84 -1.42
C GLN A 19 -6.95 2.21 -2.03
N ALA A 20 -5.93 2.25 -2.88
CA ALA A 20 -5.68 3.44 -3.69
C ALA A 20 -6.75 3.55 -4.77
N PHE A 21 -7.15 4.79 -5.09
CA PHE A 21 -8.07 5.03 -6.19
C PHE A 21 -7.50 4.48 -7.50
N LEU A 22 -8.29 3.67 -8.18
CA LEU A 22 -8.01 3.17 -9.52
C LEU A 22 -9.01 3.79 -10.48
N PRO A 23 -8.56 4.60 -11.45
CA PRO A 23 -9.46 5.18 -12.44
C PRO A 23 -10.16 4.10 -13.25
N SER A 24 -11.48 4.13 -13.28
CA SER A 24 -12.30 3.22 -14.08
C SER A 24 -13.08 4.02 -15.15
N PRO A 25 -13.36 3.45 -16.33
CA PRO A 25 -14.16 4.13 -17.34
C PRO A 25 -15.52 4.58 -16.80
N MET A 26 -16.04 5.67 -17.34
CA MET A 26 -17.38 6.22 -17.06
C MET A 26 -17.64 6.67 -15.61
N ALA A 27 -16.63 6.70 -14.75
CA ALA A 27 -16.78 7.23 -13.40
C ALA A 27 -16.41 8.71 -13.32
N THR A 28 -17.27 9.52 -12.67
CA THR A 28 -17.03 10.96 -12.45
C THR A 28 -15.70 11.21 -11.74
N ALA A 29 -15.35 10.35 -10.78
CA ALA A 29 -14.06 10.42 -10.08
C ALA A 29 -12.86 10.24 -11.00
N THR A 30 -13.01 9.49 -12.09
CA THR A 30 -11.96 9.32 -13.11
C THR A 30 -11.75 10.61 -13.88
N ALA A 31 -12.84 11.30 -14.26
CA ALA A 31 -12.75 12.61 -14.91
C ALA A 31 -12.05 13.62 -14.00
N MET A 32 -12.41 13.67 -12.72
CA MET A 32 -11.76 14.48 -11.69
C MET A 32 -10.27 14.16 -11.57
N TYR A 33 -9.91 12.88 -11.51
CA TYR A 33 -8.52 12.43 -11.36
C TYR A 33 -7.63 12.86 -12.53
N HIS A 34 -8.15 12.78 -13.77
CA HIS A 34 -7.38 13.13 -14.97
C HIS A 34 -7.37 14.63 -15.26
N SER A 35 -8.50 15.30 -15.12
CA SER A 35 -8.61 16.75 -15.38
C SER A 35 -8.02 17.60 -14.26
N GLY A 36 -8.01 17.11 -13.01
CA GLY A 36 -7.70 17.92 -11.83
C GLY A 36 -8.76 19.00 -11.54
N LYS A 37 -9.93 18.90 -12.16
CA LYS A 37 -11.04 19.84 -12.01
C LYS A 37 -12.26 19.14 -11.44
N ASN A 38 -13.13 19.91 -10.79
CA ASN A 38 -14.40 19.40 -10.30
C ASN A 38 -15.38 19.21 -11.47
N PRO A 39 -15.81 17.97 -11.80
CA PRO A 39 -16.62 17.67 -12.97
C PRO A 39 -18.12 17.66 -12.69
N LEU A 40 -18.58 18.10 -11.51
CA LEU A 40 -20.01 18.15 -11.17
C LEU A 40 -20.79 19.18 -11.99
N ARG A 41 -20.08 20.11 -12.63
CA ARG A 41 -20.60 21.07 -13.59
C ARG A 41 -19.76 21.03 -14.86
N LYS A 42 -20.13 21.81 -15.88
CA LYS A 42 -19.31 21.96 -17.09
C LYS A 42 -17.88 22.35 -16.73
N VAL A 43 -16.91 21.52 -17.12
CA VAL A 43 -15.50 21.78 -16.85
C VAL A 43 -14.99 22.87 -17.78
N THR A 44 -14.44 23.94 -17.21
CA THR A 44 -13.80 25.07 -17.90
C THR A 44 -12.41 25.29 -17.27
N HIS A 45 -11.61 26.17 -17.88
CA HIS A 45 -10.32 26.56 -17.30
C HIS A 45 -10.47 27.23 -15.93
N THR A 46 -11.60 27.87 -15.65
CA THR A 46 -11.94 28.56 -14.40
C THR A 46 -12.62 27.65 -13.37
N SER A 47 -12.87 26.37 -13.69
CA SER A 47 -13.46 25.43 -12.74
C SER A 47 -12.53 25.17 -11.56
N GLU A 48 -13.13 24.87 -10.41
CA GLU A 48 -12.44 24.53 -9.16
C GLU A 48 -11.37 23.45 -9.36
N ASP A 49 -10.16 23.73 -8.90
CA ASP A 49 -9.07 22.78 -8.93
C ASP A 49 -9.21 21.71 -7.82
N VAL A 50 -9.03 20.46 -8.20
CA VAL A 50 -9.04 19.34 -7.28
C VAL A 50 -7.64 18.73 -7.18
N VAL A 51 -7.09 18.73 -5.97
CA VAL A 51 -5.78 18.14 -5.70
C VAL A 51 -5.87 16.62 -5.79
N THR A 52 -5.24 16.05 -6.81
CA THR A 52 -5.18 14.60 -7.02
C THR A 52 -3.79 14.06 -6.68
N PRO A 53 -3.67 13.08 -5.76
CA PRO A 53 -2.38 12.50 -5.39
C PRO A 53 -1.88 11.56 -6.49
N LYS A 54 -0.96 12.02 -7.33
CA LYS A 54 -0.45 11.25 -8.48
C LYS A 54 0.80 10.41 -8.16
N GLY A 55 1.61 10.76 -7.19
CA GLY A 55 2.84 10.05 -6.89
C GLY A 55 2.64 8.78 -6.05
N LEU A 56 3.41 7.71 -6.32
CA LEU A 56 3.36 6.47 -5.54
C LEU A 56 3.68 6.71 -4.05
N ARG A 57 4.66 7.58 -3.77
CA ARG A 57 5.05 7.94 -2.40
C ARG A 57 3.89 8.62 -1.65
N VAL A 58 3.20 9.56 -2.30
CA VAL A 58 2.05 10.27 -1.70
C VAL A 58 0.89 9.31 -1.44
N ARG A 59 0.58 8.45 -2.40
CA ARG A 59 -0.48 7.43 -2.23
C ARG A 59 -0.19 6.45 -1.11
N ARG A 60 1.06 5.99 -0.98
CA ARG A 60 1.50 5.14 0.14
C ARG A 60 1.34 5.85 1.48
N LEU A 61 1.73 7.12 1.53
CA LEU A 61 1.60 7.92 2.75
C LEU A 61 0.13 8.12 3.13
N HIS A 62 -0.75 8.41 2.16
CA HIS A 62 -2.19 8.51 2.42
C HIS A 62 -2.77 7.21 2.99
N LYS A 63 -2.36 6.08 2.41
CA LYS A 63 -2.77 4.76 2.88
C LYS A 63 -2.27 4.49 4.29
N ALA A 64 -1.01 4.85 4.60
CA ALA A 64 -0.44 4.73 5.93
C ALA A 64 -1.22 5.57 6.96
N PHE A 65 -1.60 6.81 6.61
CA PHE A 65 -2.41 7.66 7.50
C PHE A 65 -3.78 7.03 7.82
N LEU A 66 -4.46 6.45 6.84
CA LEU A 66 -5.74 5.79 7.07
C LEU A 66 -5.61 4.50 7.88
N ARG A 67 -4.44 3.86 7.83
CA ARG A 67 -4.09 2.68 8.65
C ARG A 67 -3.17 3.06 9.82
N TYR A 68 -3.47 4.16 10.48
CA TYR A 68 -2.68 4.68 11.61
C TYR A 68 -2.52 3.68 12.77
N HIS A 69 -3.44 2.73 12.90
CA HIS A 69 -3.43 1.69 13.94
C HIS A 69 -2.41 0.57 13.66
N ASP A 70 -1.92 0.45 12.43
CA ASP A 70 -0.96 -0.58 12.02
C ASP A 70 0.47 -0.14 12.38
N ALA A 71 1.11 -0.89 13.28
CA ALA A 71 2.44 -0.60 13.81
C ALA A 71 3.54 -0.58 12.72
N GLU A 72 3.35 -1.31 11.62
CA GLU A 72 4.28 -1.30 10.49
C GLU A 72 4.39 0.09 9.85
N ASN A 73 3.33 0.88 9.89
CA ASN A 73 3.29 2.22 9.30
C ASN A 73 3.84 3.32 10.21
N TRP A 74 4.01 3.06 11.51
CA TRP A 74 4.37 4.10 12.49
C TRP A 74 5.69 4.83 12.19
N PRO A 75 6.79 4.18 11.77
CA PRO A 75 8.01 4.90 11.43
C PRO A 75 7.79 5.92 10.30
N THR A 76 7.10 5.50 9.24
CA THR A 76 6.77 6.37 8.09
C THR A 76 5.87 7.53 8.51
N LEU A 77 4.89 7.27 9.38
CA LEU A 77 3.98 8.30 9.89
C LEU A 77 4.69 9.30 10.78
N ARG A 78 5.59 8.85 11.68
CA ARG A 78 6.40 9.75 12.53
C ARG A 78 7.29 10.66 11.69
N GLU A 79 7.94 10.11 10.67
CA GLU A 79 8.75 10.90 9.73
C GLU A 79 7.91 11.94 8.98
N ALA A 80 6.76 11.54 8.47
CA ALA A 80 5.84 12.42 7.76
C ALA A 80 5.31 13.54 8.67
N LEU A 81 4.89 13.22 9.89
CA LEU A 81 4.41 14.20 10.87
C LEU A 81 5.49 15.23 11.22
N LYS A 82 6.74 14.80 11.42
CA LYS A 82 7.87 15.72 11.65
C LYS A 82 8.09 16.65 10.46
N ARG A 83 8.05 16.14 9.23
CA ARG A 83 8.21 16.97 8.00
C ARG A 83 7.08 17.97 7.82
N MET A 84 5.86 17.64 8.27
CA MET A 84 4.70 18.53 8.21
C MET A 84 4.63 19.52 9.39
N GLY A 85 5.62 19.54 10.29
CA GLY A 85 5.59 20.36 11.49
C GLY A 85 4.54 19.94 12.51
N ARG A 86 3.98 18.73 12.42
CA ARG A 86 2.94 18.18 13.29
C ARG A 86 3.47 17.11 14.22
N ALA A 87 4.64 17.35 14.80
CA ALA A 87 5.24 16.48 15.83
C ALA A 87 4.38 16.39 17.10
N ASP A 88 3.49 17.33 17.31
CA ASP A 88 2.47 17.35 18.36
C ASP A 88 1.55 16.12 18.35
N LEU A 89 1.41 15.45 17.20
CA LEU A 89 0.60 14.25 17.04
C LEU A 89 1.37 12.95 17.32
N ILE A 90 2.63 13.03 17.76
CA ILE A 90 3.43 11.88 18.15
C ILE A 90 3.49 11.77 19.68
N GLY A 91 2.94 10.70 20.22
CA GLY A 91 2.93 10.48 21.67
C GLY A 91 2.01 9.35 22.10
N ASN A 92 1.98 9.06 23.39
CA ASN A 92 1.32 7.87 23.93
C ASN A 92 -0.11 8.14 24.49
N SER A 93 -0.61 9.38 24.38
CA SER A 93 -1.97 9.69 24.81
C SER A 93 -3.00 9.50 23.70
N LYS A 94 -4.29 9.50 24.08
CA LYS A 94 -5.41 9.37 23.13
C LYS A 94 -5.46 10.48 22.06
N ARG A 95 -4.88 11.65 22.34
CA ARG A 95 -4.85 12.81 21.43
C ARG A 95 -3.83 12.64 20.30
N HIS A 96 -2.77 11.83 20.52
CA HIS A 96 -1.71 11.65 19.53
C HIS A 96 -2.14 10.61 18.49
N LEU A 97 -1.71 10.79 17.25
CA LEU A 97 -2.03 9.87 16.16
C LEU A 97 -1.19 8.59 16.24
N VAL A 98 0.10 8.73 16.52
CA VAL A 98 1.07 7.64 16.51
C VAL A 98 1.91 7.66 17.79
N PRO A 99 2.18 6.50 18.41
CA PRO A 99 2.99 6.44 19.62
C PRO A 99 4.48 6.75 19.33
N THR A 100 5.21 7.08 20.40
CA THR A 100 6.67 7.29 20.32
C THR A 100 7.45 6.00 20.21
N TYR A 101 6.94 4.93 20.82
CA TYR A 101 7.58 3.61 20.83
C TYR A 101 7.25 2.81 19.57
N GLN A 102 8.06 1.77 19.33
CA GLN A 102 7.84 0.80 18.26
C GLN A 102 7.80 -0.59 18.86
N PRO A 103 6.74 -1.39 18.64
CA PRO A 103 6.70 -2.77 19.08
C PRO A 103 7.83 -3.60 18.44
N ALA A 104 8.42 -4.51 19.21
CA ALA A 104 9.47 -5.38 18.70
C ALA A 104 8.98 -6.21 17.50
N GLY A 105 9.80 -6.31 16.47
CA GLY A 105 9.46 -7.04 15.25
C GLY A 105 8.63 -6.25 14.22
N THR A 106 8.19 -5.03 14.53
CA THR A 106 7.40 -4.19 13.62
C THR A 106 8.20 -3.00 13.10
N GLY A 107 7.71 -2.38 12.03
CA GLY A 107 8.31 -1.16 11.45
C GLY A 107 9.54 -1.39 10.60
N LYS A 108 9.91 -2.62 10.32
CA LYS A 108 11.03 -2.96 9.44
C LYS A 108 10.68 -2.80 7.96
N GLN A 109 9.40 -2.89 7.63
CA GLN A 109 8.87 -2.73 6.29
C GLN A 109 7.79 -1.65 6.33
N GLY A 110 8.05 -0.50 5.72
CA GLY A 110 7.01 0.49 5.45
C GLY A 110 5.94 -0.11 4.53
N GLU A 111 4.72 0.39 4.59
CA GLU A 111 3.63 -0.04 3.71
C GLU A 111 4.07 0.05 2.25
N GLY A 112 4.04 -1.08 1.54
CA GLY A 112 4.50 -1.23 0.17
C GLY A 112 5.97 -1.62 0.01
N ALA A 113 6.72 -1.89 1.08
CA ALA A 113 7.87 -2.77 0.94
C ALA A 113 7.33 -4.13 0.48
N ARG A 114 7.68 -4.54 -0.74
CA ARG A 114 7.43 -5.92 -1.16
C ARG A 114 8.05 -6.80 -0.09
N ARG A 115 7.24 -7.59 0.62
CA ARG A 115 7.79 -8.75 1.32
C ARG A 115 8.69 -9.43 0.30
N PRO A 116 9.94 -9.79 0.66
CA PRO A 116 10.69 -10.68 -0.19
C PRO A 116 9.79 -11.90 -0.37
N GLU A 117 9.20 -11.99 -1.54
CA GLU A 117 8.38 -13.11 -1.93
C GLU A 117 9.31 -14.31 -1.83
N LYS A 118 9.20 -15.11 -0.75
CA LYS A 118 9.50 -16.52 -0.91
C LYS A 118 8.60 -16.95 -2.05
N TYR A 119 9.20 -17.16 -3.18
CA TYR A 119 8.55 -17.53 -4.42
C TYR A 119 7.60 -18.69 -4.17
N GLN A 120 6.39 -18.44 -3.71
CA GLN A 120 5.28 -19.33 -3.87
C GLN A 120 4.82 -19.12 -5.31
N LYS A 121 5.20 -20.05 -6.14
CA LYS A 121 4.73 -20.11 -7.52
C LYS A 121 3.20 -20.16 -7.47
N PHE A 122 2.56 -19.03 -7.75
CA PHE A 122 1.12 -18.99 -7.91
C PHE A 122 0.77 -19.95 -9.07
N ARG A 123 -0.06 -20.93 -8.77
CA ARG A 123 -0.75 -21.67 -9.83
C ARG A 123 -1.66 -20.65 -10.49
N THR A 124 -1.37 -20.32 -11.75
CA THR A 124 -2.29 -19.47 -12.51
C THR A 124 -3.59 -20.24 -12.66
N GLN A 125 -4.70 -19.65 -12.27
CA GLN A 125 -6.03 -20.26 -12.37
C GLN A 125 -6.41 -20.63 -13.83
N HIS A 126 -5.66 -20.12 -14.81
CA HIS A 126 -5.95 -20.27 -16.22
C HIS A 126 -5.33 -21.48 -16.91
N THR A 127 -4.27 -22.07 -16.38
CA THR A 127 -3.58 -23.13 -17.10
C THR A 127 -3.58 -24.48 -16.40
N GLY A 128 -3.85 -24.55 -15.11
CA GLY A 128 -3.84 -25.81 -14.35
C GLY A 128 -2.52 -26.60 -14.42
N LEU A 129 -1.56 -26.12 -15.23
CA LEU A 129 -0.29 -26.78 -15.45
C LEU A 129 0.62 -26.59 -14.23
N PRO A 130 1.29 -27.65 -13.78
CA PRO A 130 2.32 -27.52 -12.77
C PRO A 130 3.43 -26.61 -13.31
N PRO A 131 4.05 -25.78 -12.45
CA PRO A 131 5.17 -24.95 -12.87
C PRO A 131 6.27 -25.84 -13.45
N PRO A 132 6.99 -25.39 -14.49
CA PRO A 132 8.10 -26.16 -15.06
C PRO A 132 9.10 -26.48 -13.95
N ALA A 133 9.52 -27.77 -13.88
CA ALA A 133 10.53 -28.20 -12.95
C ALA A 133 11.79 -27.33 -13.13
N ASN A 134 12.35 -26.81 -12.05
CA ASN A 134 13.55 -25.98 -12.12
C ASN A 134 14.66 -26.76 -12.83
N ALA A 135 15.38 -26.09 -13.72
CA ALA A 135 16.50 -26.65 -14.45
C ALA A 135 17.61 -27.27 -13.55
N LYS A 136 17.59 -26.98 -12.26
CA LYS A 136 18.49 -27.56 -11.25
C LYS A 136 18.13 -29.00 -10.89
N ASP A 137 16.89 -29.45 -11.06
CA ASP A 137 16.48 -30.83 -10.76
C ASP A 137 16.83 -31.82 -11.93
N LYS A 138 17.16 -31.28 -13.09
CA LYS A 138 17.59 -32.13 -14.23
C LYS A 138 19.00 -32.71 -14.10
N LYS A 139 19.84 -32.19 -13.19
CA LYS A 139 21.22 -32.70 -13.02
C LYS A 139 21.34 -33.93 -12.13
N LEU A 140 20.29 -34.43 -11.51
CA LEU A 140 20.34 -35.56 -10.57
C LEU A 140 19.81 -36.88 -11.12
N ARG A 141 19.34 -36.92 -12.35
CA ARG A 141 19.03 -38.20 -13.00
C ARG A 141 20.22 -38.66 -13.86
N LYS A 142 21.18 -39.30 -13.22
CA LYS A 142 22.18 -40.13 -13.94
C LYS A 142 21.43 -41.26 -14.70
N PRO A 143 21.71 -41.50 -15.97
CA PRO A 143 21.12 -42.64 -16.66
C PRO A 143 21.61 -43.92 -16.00
N VAL A 144 20.67 -44.77 -15.62
CA VAL A 144 20.96 -46.15 -15.19
C VAL A 144 21.51 -46.86 -16.42
N ALA A 145 22.79 -47.24 -16.37
CA ALA A 145 23.41 -48.05 -17.40
C ALA A 145 22.68 -49.37 -17.53
N GLY A 146 22.08 -49.61 -18.68
CA GLY A 146 21.42 -50.87 -19.00
C GLY A 146 22.42 -52.00 -19.00
N ARG A 147 22.17 -53.03 -18.21
CA ARG A 147 22.81 -54.35 -18.40
C ARG A 147 22.32 -54.91 -19.72
N ARG A 148 23.22 -55.17 -20.61
CA ARG A 148 22.99 -56.06 -21.76
C ARG A 148 23.20 -57.50 -21.34
N PRO A 149 22.51 -58.49 -21.97
CA PRO A 149 22.55 -59.89 -21.67
C PRO A 149 23.90 -60.55 -22.08
#